data_af4e571cca0cbe6ca3671e36003e820a
#
_entry.id   af4e571cca0cbe6ca3671e36003e820a
#
_cell.length_a   1.000
_cell.length_b   1.000
_cell.length_c   1.000
_cell.angle_alpha   90.00
_cell.angle_beta   90.00
_cell.angle_gamma   90.00
#
_symmetry.space_group_name_H-M   'P 1'
#
loop_
_entity.id
_entity.type
_entity.pdbx_description
1 polymer ?
#
loop_
_entity_poly.entity_id
_entity_poly.type
_entity_poly.pdbx_seq_one_letter_code
_entity_poly.pdbx_strand_id
1 'polypeptide(L)'
;MPCLLPLALLMGHTLVDLISSGRARAISLNGLLNFVIGMTAMIGLIYLQIARPLYNNSHAEMFSLSLAFIVLLVWVLTNLLQAFRPLTLWAMPVLGIGLLVILLPASMPARIADNEMPDQFVLEHVEELQQTHALLSNALENASALAWRLQRPDVALYDTEGELRYGLQYAGVVPRKVALEDVQTWLKNARQHGSVGVLMRINSTSEMREAGQLPPGGKRYHKGYLELIVYPQLPTTNAGSPQE
;
A
#
# COMPACT_ATOMS: atom_id res chain seq x y z
N MET A 1 -0.68 -7.67 13.90
CA MET A 1 0.77 -8.02 13.94
C MET A 1 1.26 -8.40 15.35
N PRO A 2 0.62 -9.32 16.09
CA PRO A 2 0.98 -9.61 17.50
C PRO A 2 2.28 -10.39 17.65
N CYS A 3 2.80 -11.02 16.57
CA CYS A 3 3.99 -11.89 16.66
C CYS A 3 5.34 -11.17 16.52
N LEU A 4 5.36 -9.91 16.11
CA LEU A 4 6.63 -9.20 15.87
C LEU A 4 7.40 -8.91 17.15
N LEU A 5 6.71 -8.54 18.24
CA LEU A 5 7.36 -8.24 19.50
C LEU A 5 8.03 -9.48 20.14
N PRO A 6 7.35 -10.64 20.27
CA PRO A 6 8.00 -11.87 20.73
C PRO A 6 9.18 -12.30 19.86
N LEU A 7 9.06 -12.18 18.54
CA LEU A 7 10.14 -12.50 17.61
C LEU A 7 11.35 -11.59 17.82
N ALA A 8 11.14 -10.29 17.96
CA ALA A 8 12.22 -9.33 18.21
C ALA A 8 12.94 -9.61 19.53
N LEU A 9 12.20 -9.97 20.60
CA LEU A 9 12.77 -10.36 21.89
C LEU A 9 13.60 -11.62 21.78
N LEU A 10 13.12 -12.67 21.09
CA LEU A 10 13.87 -13.91 20.86
C LEU A 10 15.15 -13.65 20.07
N MET A 11 15.07 -12.84 19.01
CA MET A 11 16.25 -12.48 18.22
C MET A 11 17.27 -11.68 19.05
N GLY A 12 16.78 -10.73 19.87
CA GLY A 12 17.64 -9.95 20.77
C GLY A 12 18.34 -10.83 21.80
N HIS A 13 17.61 -11.75 22.44
CA HIS A 13 18.16 -12.71 23.41
C HIS A 13 19.23 -13.60 22.75
N THR A 14 18.92 -14.18 21.59
CA THR A 14 19.87 -15.02 20.84
C THR A 14 21.14 -14.25 20.47
N LEU A 15 21.02 -12.98 20.09
CA LEU A 15 22.17 -12.14 19.77
C LEU A 15 23.05 -11.89 21.00
N VAL A 16 22.45 -11.59 22.15
CA VAL A 16 23.18 -11.41 23.41
C VAL A 16 23.90 -12.69 23.78
N ASP A 17 23.29 -13.86 23.67
CA ASP A 17 23.91 -15.15 23.92
C ASP A 17 25.08 -15.44 22.99
N LEU A 18 24.95 -15.10 21.70
CA LEU A 18 26.04 -15.27 20.73
C LEU A 18 27.26 -14.39 21.06
N ILE A 19 27.00 -13.16 21.53
CA ILE A 19 28.05 -12.20 21.90
C ILE A 19 28.72 -12.65 23.18
N SER A 20 27.96 -12.98 24.24
CA SER A 20 28.45 -13.37 25.53
C SER A 20 29.22 -14.71 25.48
N SER A 21 28.81 -15.63 24.62
CA SER A 21 29.49 -16.90 24.37
C SER A 21 30.71 -16.79 23.44
N GLY A 22 31.02 -15.59 22.93
CA GLY A 22 32.15 -15.37 22.02
C GLY A 22 32.03 -16.07 20.65
N ARG A 23 30.81 -16.40 20.19
CA ARG A 23 30.58 -17.13 18.93
C ARG A 23 30.76 -16.22 17.70
N ALA A 24 31.98 -15.70 17.54
CA ALA A 24 32.35 -14.79 16.46
C ALA A 24 31.96 -15.28 15.05
N ARG A 25 32.09 -16.61 14.80
CA ARG A 25 31.77 -17.21 13.49
C ARG A 25 30.28 -17.03 13.11
N ALA A 26 29.36 -17.20 14.05
CA ALA A 26 27.93 -17.05 13.77
C ALA A 26 27.58 -15.60 13.45
N ILE A 27 28.14 -14.64 14.19
CA ILE A 27 27.94 -13.21 13.97
C ILE A 27 28.57 -12.78 12.64
N SER A 28 29.78 -13.27 12.32
CA SER A 28 30.45 -13.01 11.03
C SER A 28 29.66 -13.56 9.85
N LEU A 29 29.11 -14.77 9.97
CA LEU A 29 28.28 -15.40 8.92
C LEU A 29 27.00 -14.60 8.69
N ASN A 30 26.36 -14.10 9.73
CA ASN A 30 25.20 -13.21 9.63
C ASN A 30 25.55 -11.93 8.86
N GLY A 31 26.68 -11.29 9.20
CA GLY A 31 27.16 -10.09 8.48
C GLY A 31 27.46 -10.40 7.01
N LEU A 32 28.10 -11.52 6.71
CA LEU A 32 28.39 -11.92 5.34
C LEU A 32 27.10 -12.20 4.53
N LEU A 33 26.14 -12.90 5.12
CA LEU A 33 24.85 -13.18 4.46
C LEU A 33 24.11 -11.88 4.13
N ASN A 34 23.99 -10.96 5.08
CA ASN A 34 23.36 -9.67 4.85
C ASN A 34 24.13 -8.78 3.85
N PHE A 35 25.46 -8.86 3.84
CA PHE A 35 26.29 -8.23 2.82
C PHE A 35 25.96 -8.75 1.43
N VAL A 36 25.85 -10.06 1.25
CA VAL A 36 25.49 -10.68 -0.06
C VAL A 36 24.08 -10.24 -0.49
N ILE A 37 23.11 -10.24 0.44
CA ILE A 37 21.75 -9.77 0.17
C ILE A 37 21.76 -8.30 -0.27
N GLY A 38 22.47 -7.43 0.45
CA GLY A 38 22.58 -6.01 0.13
C GLY A 38 23.26 -5.75 -1.22
N MET A 39 24.33 -6.50 -1.53
CA MET A 39 25.00 -6.43 -2.85
C MET A 39 24.07 -6.88 -3.97
N THR A 40 23.31 -7.96 -3.76
CA THR A 40 22.32 -8.43 -4.74
C THR A 40 21.22 -7.38 -4.95
N ALA A 41 20.73 -6.76 -3.91
CA ALA A 41 19.73 -5.68 -4.01
C ALA A 41 20.29 -4.47 -4.77
N MET A 42 21.53 -4.08 -4.52
CA MET A 42 22.19 -2.96 -5.20
C MET A 42 22.41 -3.25 -6.70
N ILE A 43 22.88 -4.47 -7.05
CA ILE A 43 23.02 -4.92 -8.44
C ILE A 43 21.65 -4.98 -9.11
N GLY A 44 20.63 -5.49 -8.40
CA GLY A 44 19.25 -5.53 -8.89
C GLY A 44 18.69 -4.14 -9.18
N LEU A 45 18.94 -3.16 -8.32
CA LEU A 45 18.52 -1.78 -8.54
C LEU A 45 19.18 -1.17 -9.78
N ILE A 46 20.50 -1.39 -9.97
CA ILE A 46 21.23 -0.96 -11.17
C ILE A 46 20.64 -1.62 -12.43
N TYR A 47 20.45 -2.93 -12.37
CA TYR A 47 19.88 -3.67 -13.50
C TYR A 47 18.49 -3.17 -13.88
N LEU A 48 17.61 -2.97 -12.88
CA LEU A 48 16.26 -2.47 -13.10
C LEU A 48 16.28 -1.05 -13.67
N GLN A 49 17.18 -0.18 -13.19
CA GLN A 49 17.30 1.19 -13.70
C GLN A 49 17.76 1.23 -15.17
N ILE A 50 18.59 0.26 -15.60
CA ILE A 50 19.04 0.17 -16.98
C ILE A 50 17.97 -0.48 -17.88
N ALA A 51 17.38 -1.60 -17.44
CA ALA A 51 16.47 -2.41 -18.25
C ALA A 51 15.01 -1.86 -18.29
N ARG A 52 14.55 -1.30 -17.16
CA ARG A 52 13.21 -0.73 -17.01
C ARG A 52 13.30 0.44 -16.04
N PRO A 53 13.68 1.65 -16.49
CA PRO A 53 13.94 2.75 -15.57
C PRO A 53 12.78 2.97 -14.62
N LEU A 54 13.05 2.70 -13.33
CA LEU A 54 12.12 2.88 -12.24
C LEU A 54 12.02 4.36 -11.87
N TYR A 55 13.14 5.08 -11.97
CA TYR A 55 13.25 6.49 -11.67
C TYR A 55 13.40 7.27 -12.97
N ASN A 56 12.63 8.34 -13.11
CA ASN A 56 12.72 9.24 -14.25
C ASN A 56 13.93 10.19 -14.10
N ASN A 57 14.28 10.91 -15.17
CA ASN A 57 15.37 11.87 -15.18
C ASN A 57 15.01 13.23 -14.53
N SER A 58 13.97 13.31 -13.69
CA SER A 58 13.66 14.51 -12.94
C SER A 58 14.64 14.68 -11.76
N HIS A 59 14.93 15.92 -11.37
CA HIS A 59 15.83 16.19 -10.23
C HIS A 59 15.39 15.50 -8.93
N ALA A 60 14.08 15.47 -8.66
CA ALA A 60 13.52 14.82 -7.47
C ALA A 60 13.75 13.31 -7.51
N GLU A 61 13.51 12.66 -8.63
CA GLU A 61 13.71 11.22 -8.78
C GLU A 61 15.17 10.80 -8.79
N MET A 62 16.04 11.61 -9.37
CA MET A 62 17.50 11.38 -9.29
C MET A 62 18.02 11.53 -7.86
N PHE A 63 17.43 12.44 -7.08
CA PHE A 63 17.72 12.54 -5.64
C PHE A 63 17.27 11.28 -4.90
N SER A 64 16.04 10.78 -5.13
CA SER A 64 15.52 9.56 -4.53
C SER A 64 16.35 8.33 -4.90
N LEU A 65 16.78 8.21 -6.16
CA LEU A 65 17.68 7.15 -6.62
C LEU A 65 19.03 7.22 -5.89
N SER A 66 19.63 8.43 -5.80
CA SER A 66 20.90 8.62 -5.10
C SER A 66 20.77 8.25 -3.62
N LEU A 67 19.66 8.60 -2.99
CA LEU A 67 19.34 8.26 -1.61
C LEU A 67 19.22 6.73 -1.44
N ALA A 68 18.53 6.04 -2.35
CA ALA A 68 18.43 4.59 -2.36
C ALA A 68 19.80 3.92 -2.41
N PHE A 69 20.69 4.39 -3.30
CA PHE A 69 22.06 3.90 -3.39
C PHE A 69 22.86 4.13 -2.12
N ILE A 70 22.79 5.32 -1.53
CA ILE A 70 23.50 5.67 -0.28
C ILE A 70 23.04 4.75 0.84
N VAL A 71 21.72 4.54 1.00
CA VAL A 71 21.16 3.69 2.04
C VAL A 71 21.61 2.24 1.87
N LEU A 72 21.54 1.70 0.65
CA LEU A 72 22.02 0.33 0.36
C LEU A 72 23.53 0.22 0.58
N LEU A 73 24.30 1.21 0.19
CA LEU A 73 25.75 1.22 0.41
C LEU A 73 26.09 1.20 1.90
N VAL A 74 25.42 2.04 2.71
CA VAL A 74 25.61 2.06 4.17
C VAL A 74 25.25 0.70 4.77
N TRP A 75 24.14 0.09 4.33
CA TRP A 75 23.77 -1.24 4.77
C TRP A 75 24.81 -2.31 4.43
N VAL A 76 25.30 -2.33 3.18
CA VAL A 76 26.37 -3.23 2.73
C VAL A 76 27.64 -3.04 3.56
N LEU A 77 28.08 -1.81 3.75
CA LEU A 77 29.32 -1.51 4.50
C LEU A 77 29.21 -1.88 5.98
N THR A 78 28.10 -1.59 6.64
CA THR A 78 27.90 -1.93 8.06
C THR A 78 27.89 -3.45 8.29
N ASN A 79 27.29 -4.23 7.38
CA ASN A 79 27.31 -5.69 7.45
C ASN A 79 28.70 -6.27 7.12
N LEU A 80 29.43 -5.67 6.18
CA LEU A 80 30.80 -6.06 5.87
C LEU A 80 31.72 -5.81 7.08
N LEU A 81 31.61 -4.66 7.74
CA LEU A 81 32.35 -4.34 8.96
C LEU A 81 32.04 -5.33 10.10
N GLN A 82 30.76 -5.72 10.26
CA GLN A 82 30.39 -6.78 11.20
C GLN A 82 31.05 -8.12 10.86
N ALA A 83 31.10 -8.49 9.58
CA ALA A 83 31.73 -9.74 9.16
C ALA A 83 33.21 -9.79 9.49
N PHE A 84 33.94 -8.68 9.36
CA PHE A 84 35.38 -8.60 9.69
C PHE A 84 35.69 -8.47 11.18
N ARG A 85 34.82 -7.77 11.94
CA ARG A 85 35.02 -7.55 13.38
C ARG A 85 33.77 -7.88 14.18
N PRO A 86 33.34 -9.15 14.20
CA PRO A 86 32.02 -9.55 14.67
C PRO A 86 31.76 -9.22 16.15
N LEU A 87 32.73 -9.35 17.01
CA LEU A 87 32.56 -9.10 18.46
C LEU A 87 32.62 -7.60 18.81
N THR A 88 33.32 -6.80 18.01
CA THR A 88 33.47 -5.36 18.27
C THR A 88 32.39 -4.55 17.59
N LEU A 89 32.00 -4.93 16.34
CA LEU A 89 31.10 -4.19 15.49
C LEU A 89 29.76 -4.91 15.26
N TRP A 90 29.35 -5.74 16.22
CA TRP A 90 28.12 -6.53 16.14
C TRP A 90 26.85 -5.69 15.94
N ALA A 91 26.84 -4.46 16.47
CA ALA A 91 25.68 -3.56 16.40
C ALA A 91 25.64 -2.71 15.12
N MET A 92 26.70 -2.70 14.31
CA MET A 92 26.76 -1.86 13.10
C MET A 92 25.58 -2.06 12.11
N PRO A 93 25.09 -3.27 11.87
CA PRO A 93 23.94 -3.47 10.99
C PRO A 93 22.68 -2.77 11.45
N VAL A 94 22.50 -2.54 12.76
CA VAL A 94 21.34 -1.81 13.30
C VAL A 94 21.29 -0.39 12.75
N LEU A 95 22.44 0.27 12.59
CA LEU A 95 22.53 1.58 11.98
C LEU A 95 22.12 1.55 10.50
N GLY A 96 22.60 0.54 9.76
CA GLY A 96 22.24 0.36 8.34
C GLY A 96 20.73 0.11 8.14
N ILE A 97 20.15 -0.80 8.94
CA ILE A 97 18.71 -1.09 8.90
C ILE A 97 17.89 0.12 9.37
N GLY A 98 18.30 0.80 10.44
CA GLY A 98 17.62 1.97 10.96
C GLY A 98 17.56 3.09 9.91
N LEU A 99 18.67 3.36 9.23
CA LEU A 99 18.74 4.34 8.16
C LEU A 99 17.85 3.93 6.97
N LEU A 100 17.87 2.64 6.60
CA LEU A 100 17.04 2.10 5.53
C LEU A 100 15.56 2.32 5.84
N VAL A 101 15.08 1.96 7.04
CA VAL A 101 13.68 2.11 7.43
C VAL A 101 13.24 3.58 7.41
N ILE A 102 14.09 4.50 7.92
CA ILE A 102 13.78 5.93 7.99
C ILE A 102 13.75 6.58 6.59
N LEU A 103 14.68 6.21 5.72
CA LEU A 103 14.84 6.84 4.41
C LEU A 103 14.15 6.10 3.27
N LEU A 104 13.62 4.88 3.51
CA LEU A 104 12.92 4.09 2.51
C LEU A 104 11.77 4.87 1.84
N PRO A 105 10.88 5.58 2.57
CA PRO A 105 9.81 6.34 1.94
C PRO A 105 10.33 7.45 1.00
N ALA A 106 11.41 8.14 1.39
CA ALA A 106 12.02 9.21 0.58
C ALA A 106 12.82 8.67 -0.62
N SER A 107 13.25 7.42 -0.57
CA SER A 107 13.97 6.75 -1.65
C SER A 107 13.08 5.98 -2.63
N MET A 108 11.76 5.98 -2.40
CA MET A 108 10.81 5.26 -3.25
C MET A 108 10.57 6.01 -4.57
N PRO A 109 10.57 5.32 -5.73
CA PRO A 109 10.23 5.96 -7.00
C PRO A 109 8.81 6.49 -6.99
N ALA A 110 8.58 7.70 -7.53
CA ALA A 110 7.24 8.30 -7.62
C ALA A 110 6.25 7.37 -8.35
N ARG A 111 6.72 6.66 -9.37
CA ARG A 111 5.92 5.67 -10.09
C ARG A 111 5.30 4.59 -9.17
N ILE A 112 6.05 4.11 -8.17
CA ILE A 112 5.53 3.13 -7.21
C ILE A 112 4.58 3.83 -6.24
N ALA A 113 4.96 5.00 -5.72
CA ALA A 113 4.13 5.76 -4.81
C ALA A 113 2.79 6.16 -5.46
N ASP A 114 2.81 6.66 -6.70
CA ASP A 114 1.60 7.08 -7.41
C ASP A 114 0.69 5.91 -7.80
N ASN A 115 1.28 4.74 -8.07
CA ASN A 115 0.51 3.57 -8.50
C ASN A 115 -0.08 2.75 -7.35
N GLU A 116 0.61 2.71 -6.19
CA GLU A 116 0.28 1.80 -5.10
C GLU A 116 -0.21 2.52 -3.83
N MET A 117 -0.06 3.85 -3.76
CA MET A 117 -0.48 4.64 -2.59
C MET A 117 -1.74 5.45 -2.88
N PRO A 118 -2.94 4.95 -2.53
CA PRO A 118 -4.20 5.64 -2.79
C PRO A 118 -4.37 6.91 -1.94
N ASP A 119 -3.60 7.04 -0.88
CA ASP A 119 -3.74 8.05 0.16
C ASP A 119 -3.65 9.49 -0.37
N GLN A 120 -2.66 9.76 -1.23
CA GLN A 120 -2.48 11.05 -1.87
C GLN A 120 -3.59 11.36 -2.88
N PHE A 121 -3.99 10.35 -3.65
CA PHE A 121 -5.07 10.48 -4.62
C PHE A 121 -6.43 10.74 -3.95
N VAL A 122 -6.68 10.10 -2.81
CA VAL A 122 -7.88 10.36 -1.99
C VAL A 122 -7.85 11.79 -1.43
N LEU A 123 -6.67 12.28 -0.97
CA LEU A 123 -6.53 13.65 -0.46
C LEU A 123 -6.81 14.72 -1.53
N GLU A 124 -6.38 14.50 -2.77
CA GLU A 124 -6.63 15.41 -3.89
C GLU A 124 -8.13 15.58 -4.19
N HIS A 125 -8.98 14.60 -3.78
CA HIS A 125 -10.41 14.56 -4.05
C HIS A 125 -11.26 14.51 -2.76
N VAL A 126 -10.68 14.85 -1.61
CA VAL A 126 -11.33 14.68 -0.31
C VAL A 126 -12.66 15.45 -0.19
N GLU A 127 -12.71 16.68 -0.69
CA GLU A 127 -13.92 17.51 -0.62
C GLU A 127 -15.09 16.89 -1.41
N GLU A 128 -14.82 16.37 -2.59
CA GLU A 128 -15.82 15.72 -3.43
C GLU A 128 -16.28 14.39 -2.83
N LEU A 129 -15.32 13.61 -2.29
CA LEU A 129 -15.60 12.32 -1.65
C LEU A 129 -16.36 12.45 -0.32
N GLN A 130 -16.11 13.49 0.46
CA GLN A 130 -16.86 13.75 1.70
C GLN A 130 -18.34 14.03 1.45
N GLN A 131 -18.67 14.59 0.29
CA GLN A 131 -20.05 14.89 -0.09
C GLN A 131 -20.80 13.68 -0.66
N THR A 132 -20.13 12.56 -0.88
CA THR A 132 -20.78 11.34 -1.39
C THR A 132 -21.59 10.64 -0.30
N HIS A 133 -22.77 10.13 -0.68
CA HIS A 133 -23.63 9.35 0.20
C HIS A 133 -23.03 7.98 0.52
N ALA A 134 -22.45 7.31 -0.47
CA ALA A 134 -21.86 5.98 -0.33
C ALA A 134 -20.50 5.89 -1.03
N LEU A 135 -19.65 5.00 -0.53
CA LEU A 135 -18.32 4.73 -1.05
C LEU A 135 -18.16 3.25 -1.35
N LEU A 136 -17.50 2.92 -2.46
CA LEU A 136 -17.21 1.57 -2.90
C LEU A 136 -15.74 1.45 -3.31
N SER A 137 -15.10 0.32 -3.00
CA SER A 137 -13.74 0.04 -3.47
C SER A 137 -13.52 -1.44 -3.73
N ASN A 138 -12.75 -1.77 -4.77
CA ASN A 138 -12.37 -3.16 -5.11
C ASN A 138 -11.09 -3.64 -4.42
N ALA A 139 -10.40 -2.78 -3.70
CA ALA A 139 -9.16 -3.11 -3.01
C ALA A 139 -9.24 -2.68 -1.54
N LEU A 140 -8.74 -3.54 -0.64
CA LEU A 140 -8.81 -3.30 0.79
C LEU A 140 -7.95 -2.11 1.21
N GLU A 141 -6.78 -1.92 0.60
CA GLU A 141 -5.91 -0.78 0.81
C GLU A 141 -6.58 0.54 0.43
N ASN A 142 -7.32 0.57 -0.68
CA ASN A 142 -8.09 1.72 -1.12
C ASN A 142 -9.25 2.02 -0.16
N ALA A 143 -9.97 0.98 0.27
CA ALA A 143 -11.05 1.12 1.25
C ALA A 143 -10.52 1.65 2.59
N SER A 144 -9.35 1.18 3.02
CA SER A 144 -8.69 1.64 4.24
C SER A 144 -8.25 3.11 4.12
N ALA A 145 -7.70 3.53 2.98
CA ALA A 145 -7.33 4.92 2.72
C ALA A 145 -8.56 5.83 2.73
N LEU A 146 -9.65 5.43 2.07
CA LEU A 146 -10.92 6.15 2.10
C LEU A 146 -11.45 6.29 3.54
N ALA A 147 -11.54 5.19 4.28
CA ALA A 147 -12.05 5.18 5.65
C ALA A 147 -11.21 6.08 6.57
N TRP A 148 -9.89 6.02 6.44
CA TRP A 148 -8.98 6.81 7.26
C TRP A 148 -9.02 8.31 6.92
N ARG A 149 -8.94 8.66 5.64
CA ARG A 149 -8.88 10.07 5.22
C ARG A 149 -10.21 10.80 5.33
N LEU A 150 -11.30 10.11 5.08
CA LEU A 150 -12.64 10.69 5.19
C LEU A 150 -13.24 10.54 6.60
N GLN A 151 -12.56 9.81 7.51
CA GLN A 151 -13.07 9.46 8.84
C GLN A 151 -14.45 8.77 8.77
N ARG A 152 -14.64 7.92 7.76
CA ARG A 152 -15.91 7.23 7.48
C ARG A 152 -15.70 5.72 7.50
N PRO A 153 -16.44 4.98 8.35
CA PRO A 153 -16.32 3.53 8.41
C PRO A 153 -17.18 2.78 7.38
N ASP A 154 -18.03 3.49 6.62
CA ASP A 154 -19.10 2.95 5.77
C ASP A 154 -18.67 2.64 4.32
N VAL A 155 -17.39 2.37 4.09
CA VAL A 155 -16.87 1.99 2.76
C VAL A 155 -17.28 0.55 2.44
N ALA A 156 -17.99 0.36 1.32
CA ALA A 156 -18.35 -0.95 0.81
C ALA A 156 -17.19 -1.58 0.02
N LEU A 157 -17.10 -2.91 0.05
CA LEU A 157 -16.09 -3.70 -0.65
C LEU A 157 -16.70 -4.36 -1.89
N TYR A 158 -16.08 -4.15 -3.03
CA TYR A 158 -16.50 -4.69 -4.31
C TYR A 158 -15.76 -5.99 -4.63
N ASP A 159 -16.48 -7.10 -4.67
CA ASP A 159 -16.02 -8.46 -4.97
C ASP A 159 -14.78 -8.94 -4.20
N THR A 160 -14.37 -8.23 -3.15
CA THR A 160 -13.23 -8.58 -2.32
C THR A 160 -13.62 -8.67 -0.85
N GLU A 161 -13.05 -9.61 -0.13
CA GLU A 161 -13.17 -9.73 1.33
C GLU A 161 -11.81 -9.56 2.00
N GLY A 162 -10.75 -9.96 1.29
CA GLY A 162 -9.38 -9.91 1.79
C GLY A 162 -9.23 -10.48 3.20
N GLU A 163 -8.45 -9.80 4.01
CA GLU A 163 -8.23 -10.15 5.43
C GLU A 163 -9.46 -9.90 6.32
N LEU A 164 -10.45 -9.14 5.83
CA LEU A 164 -11.67 -8.82 6.59
C LEU A 164 -12.72 -9.93 6.56
N ARG A 165 -12.48 -11.03 5.82
CA ARG A 165 -13.43 -12.13 5.65
C ARG A 165 -14.01 -12.62 6.98
N TYR A 166 -13.18 -12.80 7.99
CA TYR A 166 -13.63 -13.22 9.31
C TYR A 166 -14.49 -12.15 9.99
N GLY A 167 -14.07 -10.89 9.94
CA GLY A 167 -14.81 -9.79 10.57
C GLY A 167 -16.17 -9.54 9.94
N LEU A 168 -16.30 -9.74 8.62
CA LEU A 168 -17.54 -9.55 7.88
C LEU A 168 -18.59 -10.64 8.14
N GLN A 169 -18.19 -11.78 8.73
CA GLN A 169 -19.09 -12.90 9.04
C GLN A 169 -19.74 -12.81 10.43
N TYR A 170 -19.33 -11.86 11.28
CA TYR A 170 -19.92 -11.73 12.62
C TYR A 170 -21.37 -11.22 12.55
N ALA A 171 -22.23 -11.82 13.37
CA ALA A 171 -23.62 -11.39 13.53
C ALA A 171 -23.68 -9.92 14.00
N GLY A 172 -24.45 -9.11 13.31
CA GLY A 172 -24.59 -7.67 13.60
C GLY A 172 -23.70 -6.75 12.77
N VAL A 173 -22.81 -7.28 11.95
CA VAL A 173 -22.07 -6.48 10.97
C VAL A 173 -22.97 -6.22 9.75
N VAL A 174 -23.16 -4.96 9.41
CA VAL A 174 -23.86 -4.57 8.19
C VAL A 174 -23.11 -5.16 6.98
N PRO A 175 -23.77 -5.87 6.05
CA PRO A 175 -23.12 -6.41 4.86
C PRO A 175 -22.44 -5.28 4.07
N ARG A 176 -21.12 -5.32 3.99
CA ARG A 176 -20.33 -4.32 3.23
C ARG A 176 -19.80 -4.86 1.93
N LYS A 177 -19.99 -6.15 1.70
CA LYS A 177 -19.60 -6.78 0.45
C LYS A 177 -20.68 -6.59 -0.60
N VAL A 178 -20.26 -6.11 -1.77
CA VAL A 178 -21.07 -6.04 -2.99
C VAL A 178 -20.50 -7.04 -3.96
N ALA A 179 -21.28 -8.06 -4.33
CA ALA A 179 -20.84 -9.05 -5.31
C ALA A 179 -20.75 -8.45 -6.71
N LEU A 180 -19.97 -9.10 -7.59
CA LEU A 180 -19.74 -8.65 -8.96
C LEU A 180 -21.07 -8.48 -9.73
N GLU A 181 -21.98 -9.42 -9.56
CA GLU A 181 -23.31 -9.41 -10.19
C GLU A 181 -24.25 -8.34 -9.63
N ASP A 182 -24.06 -7.94 -8.38
CA ASP A 182 -24.97 -7.03 -7.66
C ASP A 182 -24.57 -5.55 -7.78
N VAL A 183 -23.37 -5.24 -8.29
CA VAL A 183 -22.82 -3.88 -8.26
C VAL A 183 -23.71 -2.85 -8.96
N GLN A 184 -24.32 -3.21 -10.08
CA GLN A 184 -25.19 -2.27 -10.81
C GLN A 184 -26.47 -1.96 -10.03
N THR A 185 -27.05 -2.99 -9.39
CA THR A 185 -28.25 -2.83 -8.54
C THR A 185 -27.92 -2.03 -7.30
N TRP A 186 -26.80 -2.37 -6.65
CA TRP A 186 -26.31 -1.63 -5.48
C TRP A 186 -26.06 -0.16 -5.81
N LEU A 187 -25.34 0.11 -6.90
CA LEU A 187 -25.02 1.47 -7.33
C LEU A 187 -26.29 2.28 -7.68
N LYS A 188 -27.25 1.65 -8.36
CA LYS A 188 -28.54 2.29 -8.65
C LYS A 188 -29.29 2.67 -7.37
N ASN A 189 -29.34 1.77 -6.40
CA ASN A 189 -29.99 2.01 -5.12
C ASN A 189 -29.28 3.09 -4.31
N ALA A 190 -27.94 3.03 -4.20
CA ALA A 190 -27.16 4.02 -3.49
C ALA A 190 -27.34 5.43 -4.10
N ARG A 191 -27.37 5.54 -5.44
CA ARG A 191 -27.59 6.81 -6.17
C ARG A 191 -28.99 7.40 -6.01
N GLN A 192 -29.97 6.64 -5.55
CA GLN A 192 -31.28 7.20 -5.20
C GLN A 192 -31.19 8.08 -3.94
N HIS A 193 -30.26 7.77 -3.04
CA HIS A 193 -30.10 8.46 -1.77
C HIS A 193 -29.07 9.59 -1.81
N GLY A 194 -28.17 9.57 -2.82
CA GLY A 194 -27.14 10.60 -3.00
C GLY A 194 -26.10 10.23 -4.03
N SER A 195 -25.04 11.03 -4.13
CA SER A 195 -23.89 10.74 -4.99
C SER A 195 -23.07 9.55 -4.44
N VAL A 196 -22.39 8.82 -5.31
CA VAL A 196 -21.60 7.64 -4.96
C VAL A 196 -20.19 7.77 -5.50
N GLY A 197 -19.19 7.61 -4.60
CA GLY A 197 -17.78 7.53 -4.94
C GLY A 197 -17.31 6.07 -5.09
N VAL A 198 -16.68 5.75 -6.21
CA VAL A 198 -16.12 4.41 -6.47
C VAL A 198 -14.63 4.56 -6.75
N LEU A 199 -13.80 4.06 -5.83
CA LEU A 199 -12.34 4.04 -5.98
C LEU A 199 -11.88 2.64 -6.37
N MET A 200 -11.38 2.51 -7.60
CA MET A 200 -10.92 1.25 -8.17
C MET A 200 -9.41 1.24 -8.31
N ARG A 201 -8.81 0.06 -8.10
CA ARG A 201 -7.47 -0.25 -8.61
C ARG A 201 -7.65 -1.07 -9.88
N ILE A 202 -6.89 -0.74 -10.94
CA ILE A 202 -6.97 -1.40 -12.25
C ILE A 202 -5.56 -1.80 -12.67
N ASN A 203 -5.04 -2.87 -12.08
CA ASN A 203 -3.69 -3.41 -12.35
C ASN A 203 -3.73 -4.85 -12.88
N SER A 204 -4.85 -5.55 -12.73
CA SER A 204 -5.00 -6.96 -13.10
C SER A 204 -6.20 -7.17 -14.03
N THR A 205 -6.23 -8.34 -14.69
CA THR A 205 -7.36 -8.72 -15.56
C THR A 205 -8.68 -8.84 -14.79
N SER A 206 -8.64 -9.28 -13.53
CA SER A 206 -9.82 -9.32 -12.66
C SER A 206 -10.35 -7.93 -12.36
N GLU A 207 -9.48 -7.01 -11.98
CA GLU A 207 -9.82 -5.62 -11.68
C GLU A 207 -10.36 -4.88 -12.94
N MET A 208 -9.81 -5.17 -14.13
CA MET A 208 -10.36 -4.67 -15.39
C MET A 208 -11.79 -5.19 -15.66
N ARG A 209 -12.06 -6.47 -15.30
CA ARG A 209 -13.40 -7.03 -15.42
C ARG A 209 -14.38 -6.39 -14.44
N GLU A 210 -13.94 -6.14 -13.21
CA GLU A 210 -14.73 -5.42 -12.19
C GLU A 210 -15.08 -3.99 -12.68
N ALA A 211 -14.09 -3.25 -13.20
CA ALA A 211 -14.30 -1.93 -13.76
C ALA A 211 -15.27 -1.95 -14.96
N GLY A 212 -15.22 -3.00 -15.78
CA GLY A 212 -16.12 -3.19 -16.92
C GLY A 212 -17.58 -3.43 -16.56
N GLN A 213 -17.88 -3.84 -15.32
CA GLN A 213 -19.26 -4.01 -14.83
C GLN A 213 -19.88 -2.67 -14.36
N LEU A 214 -19.08 -1.65 -14.15
CA LEU A 214 -19.59 -0.35 -13.75
C LEU A 214 -20.32 0.34 -14.89
N PRO A 215 -21.48 0.96 -14.64
CA PRO A 215 -22.24 1.63 -15.69
C PRO A 215 -21.46 2.84 -16.23
N PRO A 216 -21.69 3.20 -17.49
CA PRO A 216 -21.10 4.41 -18.07
C PRO A 216 -21.62 5.67 -17.36
N GLY A 217 -20.82 6.73 -17.40
CA GLY A 217 -21.16 8.00 -16.77
C GLY A 217 -20.41 8.20 -15.46
N GLY A 218 -20.72 9.31 -14.79
CA GLY A 218 -19.93 9.76 -13.63
C GLY A 218 -18.69 10.56 -14.05
N LYS A 219 -18.19 11.34 -13.13
CA LYS A 219 -16.95 12.10 -13.28
C LYS A 219 -15.78 11.18 -12.94
N ARG A 220 -14.84 11.03 -13.85
CA ARG A 220 -13.72 10.09 -13.72
C ARG A 220 -12.41 10.84 -13.52
N TYR A 221 -11.62 10.34 -12.58
CA TYR A 221 -10.25 10.78 -12.32
C TYR A 221 -9.34 9.57 -12.37
N HIS A 222 -8.15 9.74 -12.92
CA HIS A 222 -7.19 8.65 -13.11
C HIS A 222 -5.79 9.07 -12.68
N LYS A 223 -5.12 8.20 -11.92
CA LYS A 223 -3.73 8.38 -11.52
C LYS A 223 -3.06 7.01 -11.38
N GLY A 224 -2.13 6.70 -12.27
CA GLY A 224 -1.46 5.39 -12.29
C GLY A 224 -2.44 4.24 -12.50
N TYR A 225 -2.55 3.35 -11.54
CA TYR A 225 -3.53 2.24 -11.53
C TYR A 225 -4.82 2.57 -10.77
N LEU A 226 -4.95 3.79 -10.27
CA LEU A 226 -6.13 4.20 -9.52
C LEU A 226 -7.11 4.94 -10.42
N GLU A 227 -8.37 4.57 -10.33
CA GLU A 227 -9.49 5.26 -10.98
C GLU A 227 -10.55 5.60 -9.93
N LEU A 228 -10.88 6.88 -9.82
CA LEU A 228 -11.97 7.37 -9.00
C LEU A 228 -13.12 7.76 -9.93
N ILE A 229 -14.32 7.23 -9.67
CA ILE A 229 -15.54 7.55 -10.39
C ILE A 229 -16.55 8.12 -9.39
N VAL A 230 -16.98 9.34 -9.62
CA VAL A 230 -18.03 9.98 -8.81
C VAL A 230 -19.31 10.03 -9.61
N TYR A 231 -20.28 9.22 -9.20
CA TYR A 231 -21.60 9.18 -9.82
C TYR A 231 -22.53 10.18 -9.12
N PRO A 232 -23.21 11.05 -9.88
CA PRO A 232 -24.20 11.95 -9.31
C PRO A 232 -25.43 11.17 -8.83
N GLN A 233 -26.17 11.78 -7.91
CA GLN A 233 -27.49 11.28 -7.51
C GLN A 233 -28.40 11.13 -8.74
N LEU A 234 -29.20 10.06 -8.76
CA LEU A 234 -30.23 9.90 -9.78
C LEU A 234 -31.33 10.94 -9.54
N PRO A 235 -31.91 11.51 -10.63
CA PRO A 235 -33.07 12.38 -10.50
C PRO A 235 -34.18 11.60 -9.78
N THR A 236 -34.72 12.17 -8.72
CA THR A 236 -35.93 11.65 -8.08
C THR A 236 -37.05 11.71 -9.10
N THR A 237 -37.46 10.56 -9.57
CA THR A 237 -38.69 10.48 -10.38
C THR A 237 -39.83 10.81 -9.43
N ASN A 238 -40.27 12.08 -9.42
CA ASN A 238 -41.55 12.44 -8.81
C ASN A 238 -42.61 11.60 -9.48
N ALA A 239 -43.01 10.52 -8.84
CA ALA A 239 -44.22 9.79 -9.21
C ALA A 239 -45.36 10.82 -9.22
N GLY A 240 -45.91 11.00 -10.41
CA GLY A 240 -46.83 12.07 -10.73
C GLY A 240 -47.87 12.37 -9.66
N SER A 241 -48.01 13.63 -9.38
CA SER A 241 -49.29 14.15 -8.86
C SER A 241 -50.41 13.71 -9.81
N PRO A 242 -51.46 13.06 -9.27
CA PRO A 242 -52.66 12.86 -10.06
C PRO A 242 -53.20 14.25 -10.43
N GLN A 243 -53.30 14.53 -11.74
CA GLN A 243 -54.08 15.67 -12.20
C GLN A 243 -55.53 15.37 -11.84
N GLU A 244 -56.11 16.15 -10.96
CA GLU A 244 -57.56 16.30 -10.80
C GLU A 244 -58.16 17.03 -12.00
#